data_797e64ae6a213a0bc120b3a47bb1dddc
#
_entry.id   797e64ae6a213a0bc120b3a47bb1dddc
#
_cell.length_a   1.000
_cell.length_b   1.000
_cell.length_c   1.000
_cell.angle_alpha   90.00
_cell.angle_beta   90.00
_cell.angle_gamma   90.00
#
_symmetry.space_group_name_H-M   'P 1'
#
loop_
_entity.id
_entity.type
_entity.pdbx_description
1 polymer ?
#
loop_
_entity_poly.entity_id
_entity_poly.type
_entity_poly.pdbx_seq_one_letter_code
_entity_poly.pdbx_strand_id
1 'polypeptide(L)'
;RGKPEVTDVVAMEGVEKNKLLYLAASLENASEHPLAEAIVDYAVSKGIKIKEVSDFISVSGRGVSASLDNKILRAGNLESVEELISENKLKAGNLERVKKIADEAALSGKTPMYFSADNEIIGIIAVADTIKEDSKEAVKAMREKGLSVIMLTGDNQATAQAVAAQAGIDEVIAGVLPTQKEEKVSRLMQTGHKVAMVGDGIN
;
A
#
# COMPACT_ATOMS: atom_id res chain seq x y z
N ARG A 1 2.12 -2.05 -13.28
CA ARG A 1 1.66 -1.76 -11.90
C ARG A 1 0.62 -0.67 -11.98
N GLY A 2 -0.48 -0.81 -11.23
CA GLY A 2 -1.45 0.26 -11.06
C GLY A 2 -0.82 1.45 -10.33
N LYS A 3 -1.44 2.63 -10.39
CA LYS A 3 -1.06 3.76 -9.53
C LYS A 3 -1.60 3.45 -8.13
N PRO A 4 -0.80 3.57 -7.05
CA PRO A 4 -1.32 3.41 -5.69
C PRO A 4 -2.44 4.41 -5.42
N GLU A 5 -3.49 3.98 -4.73
CA GLU A 5 -4.61 4.83 -4.33
C GLU A 5 -4.96 4.61 -2.86
N VAL A 6 -5.40 5.67 -2.19
CA VAL A 6 -5.91 5.57 -0.82
C VAL A 6 -7.26 4.86 -0.83
N THR A 7 -7.34 3.75 -0.08
CA THR A 7 -8.56 2.95 0.05
C THR A 7 -9.28 3.22 1.36
N ASP A 8 -8.54 3.44 2.44
CA ASP A 8 -9.12 3.66 3.77
C ASP A 8 -8.39 4.79 4.50
N VAL A 9 -9.15 5.56 5.23
CA VAL A 9 -8.66 6.60 6.16
C VAL A 9 -9.38 6.41 7.48
N VAL A 10 -8.65 5.95 8.49
CA VAL A 10 -9.19 5.66 9.83
C VAL A 10 -8.50 6.55 10.86
N ALA A 11 -9.24 7.53 11.37
CA ALA A 11 -8.76 8.42 12.43
C ALA A 11 -8.99 7.78 13.80
N MET A 12 -8.09 8.06 14.74
CA MET A 12 -8.26 7.67 16.15
C MET A 12 -9.30 8.56 16.84
N GLU A 13 -9.78 8.10 18.00
CA GLU A 13 -10.75 8.82 18.79
C GLU A 13 -10.25 10.23 19.14
N GLY A 14 -11.11 11.23 18.98
CA GLY A 14 -10.75 12.64 19.18
C GLY A 14 -10.02 13.30 18.00
N VAL A 15 -9.75 12.56 16.92
CA VAL A 15 -9.14 13.10 15.70
C VAL A 15 -10.15 13.09 14.56
N GLU A 16 -10.40 14.25 13.95
CA GLU A 16 -11.23 14.34 12.76
C GLU A 16 -10.51 13.77 11.53
N LYS A 17 -11.26 13.07 10.67
CA LYS A 17 -10.70 12.46 9.45
C LYS A 17 -10.00 13.47 8.53
N ASN A 18 -10.58 14.67 8.37
CA ASN A 18 -9.96 15.72 7.57
C ASN A 18 -8.67 16.25 8.21
N LYS A 19 -8.59 16.26 9.55
CA LYS A 19 -7.39 16.65 10.27
C LYS A 19 -6.28 15.62 10.08
N LEU A 20 -6.58 14.33 10.15
CA LEU A 20 -5.63 13.26 9.83
C LEU A 20 -5.10 13.41 8.40
N LEU A 21 -5.99 13.58 7.41
CA LEU A 21 -5.61 13.77 6.01
C LEU A 21 -4.73 15.00 5.80
N TYR A 22 -5.08 16.12 6.45
CA TYR A 22 -4.29 17.34 6.37
C TYR A 22 -2.86 17.13 6.88
N LEU A 23 -2.70 16.52 8.06
CA LEU A 23 -1.39 16.29 8.66
C LEU A 23 -0.57 15.27 7.86
N ALA A 24 -1.22 14.17 7.46
CA ALA A 24 -0.60 13.13 6.66
C ALA A 24 -0.13 13.65 5.30
N ALA A 25 -1.00 14.32 4.55
CA ALA A 25 -0.65 14.83 3.23
C ALA A 25 0.39 15.95 3.30
N SER A 26 0.37 16.81 4.33
CA SER A 26 1.40 17.82 4.52
C SER A 26 2.78 17.20 4.78
N LEU A 27 2.84 16.13 5.59
CA LEU A 27 4.06 15.37 5.85
C LEU A 27 4.55 14.67 4.58
N GLU A 28 3.66 13.94 3.91
CA GLU A 28 3.99 13.11 2.74
C GLU A 28 4.28 13.94 1.47
N ASN A 29 3.85 15.20 1.41
CA ASN A 29 4.16 16.08 0.29
C ASN A 29 5.67 16.35 0.12
N ALA A 30 6.47 16.13 1.16
CA ALA A 30 7.92 16.23 1.10
C ALA A 30 8.61 14.89 0.75
N SER A 31 7.85 13.82 0.55
CA SER A 31 8.34 12.47 0.26
C SER A 31 8.20 12.15 -1.23
N GLU A 32 9.20 11.48 -1.82
CA GLU A 32 9.17 11.01 -3.21
C GLU A 32 8.60 9.57 -3.34
N HIS A 33 8.09 8.99 -2.23
CA HIS A 33 7.59 7.62 -2.24
C HIS A 33 6.23 7.53 -2.97
N PRO A 34 5.98 6.50 -3.81
CA PRO A 34 4.70 6.36 -4.53
C PRO A 34 3.46 6.32 -3.64
N LEU A 35 3.56 5.77 -2.42
CA LEU A 35 2.46 5.77 -1.44
C LEU A 35 2.19 7.18 -0.90
N ALA A 36 3.22 8.01 -0.77
CA ALA A 36 3.09 9.40 -0.35
C ALA A 36 2.32 10.22 -1.39
N GLU A 37 2.67 10.07 -2.68
CA GLU A 37 1.95 10.71 -3.79
C GLU A 37 0.46 10.36 -3.76
N ALA A 38 0.10 9.09 -3.52
CA ALA A 38 -1.28 8.65 -3.43
C ALA A 38 -2.06 9.36 -2.31
N ILE A 39 -1.42 9.57 -1.14
CA ILE A 39 -2.04 10.26 0.00
C ILE A 39 -2.24 11.76 -0.30
N VAL A 40 -1.24 12.38 -0.91
CA VAL A 40 -1.29 13.78 -1.35
C VAL A 40 -2.41 14.00 -2.36
N ASP A 41 -2.44 13.20 -3.43
CA ASP A 41 -3.47 13.26 -4.46
C ASP A 41 -4.88 13.07 -3.88
N TYR A 42 -5.04 12.10 -2.98
CA TYR A 42 -6.31 11.85 -2.33
C TYR A 42 -6.77 13.05 -1.46
N ALA A 43 -5.86 13.62 -0.67
CA ALA A 43 -6.17 14.79 0.17
C ALA A 43 -6.57 15.99 -0.69
N VAL A 44 -5.83 16.26 -1.78
CA VAL A 44 -6.15 17.33 -2.73
C VAL A 44 -7.51 17.11 -3.38
N SER A 45 -7.84 15.88 -3.78
CA SER A 45 -9.15 15.54 -4.35
C SER A 45 -10.32 15.78 -3.39
N LYS A 46 -10.05 15.76 -2.07
CA LYS A 46 -11.01 16.09 -1.00
C LYS A 46 -11.02 17.59 -0.64
N GLY A 47 -10.28 18.42 -1.36
CA GLY A 47 -10.20 19.86 -1.10
C GLY A 47 -9.33 20.22 0.12
N ILE A 48 -8.51 19.32 0.63
CA ILE A 48 -7.59 19.58 1.74
C ILE A 48 -6.43 20.46 1.23
N LYS A 49 -6.22 21.58 1.89
CA LYS A 49 -5.07 22.46 1.62
C LYS A 49 -3.84 21.94 2.35
N ILE A 50 -2.82 21.56 1.60
CA ILE A 50 -1.55 21.06 2.12
C ILE A 50 -0.67 22.24 2.52
N LYS A 51 0.09 22.11 3.61
CA LYS A 51 1.10 23.06 4.04
C LYS A 51 2.49 22.44 3.89
N GLU A 52 3.49 23.30 3.65
CA GLU A 52 4.89 22.90 3.72
C GLU A 52 5.29 22.55 5.16
N VAL A 53 6.09 21.53 5.29
CA VAL A 53 6.71 21.10 6.56
C VAL A 53 8.17 21.55 6.65
N SER A 54 8.70 21.65 7.85
CA SER A 54 10.13 21.85 8.08
C SER A 54 10.78 20.61 8.68
N ASP A 55 12.12 20.57 8.67
CA ASP A 55 12.91 19.51 9.28
C ASP A 55 12.52 18.09 8.80
N PHE A 56 12.22 17.96 7.52
CA PHE A 56 11.86 16.68 6.94
C PHE A 56 13.04 15.70 6.97
N ILE A 57 12.79 14.52 7.53
CA ILE A 57 13.74 13.41 7.62
C ILE A 57 13.08 12.16 7.08
N SER A 58 13.73 11.49 6.13
CA SER A 58 13.33 10.18 5.64
C SER A 58 14.36 9.12 6.05
N VAL A 59 13.90 8.04 6.68
CA VAL A 59 14.74 6.91 7.09
C VAL A 59 14.26 5.66 6.36
N SER A 60 15.12 5.11 5.52
CA SER A 60 14.78 3.93 4.72
C SER A 60 14.30 2.78 5.60
N GLY A 61 13.13 2.20 5.26
CA GLY A 61 12.50 1.12 5.99
C GLY A 61 11.79 1.52 7.30
N ARG A 62 11.97 2.76 7.78
CA ARG A 62 11.39 3.25 9.05
C ARG A 62 10.31 4.30 8.86
N GLY A 63 10.34 5.03 7.76
CA GLY A 63 9.35 6.06 7.46
C GLY A 63 9.89 7.47 7.44
N VAL A 64 9.02 8.45 7.67
CA VAL A 64 9.33 9.87 7.57
C VAL A 64 8.91 10.64 8.81
N SER A 65 9.58 11.76 9.08
CA SER A 65 9.19 12.71 10.12
C SER A 65 9.43 14.13 9.65
N ALA A 66 8.66 15.08 10.18
CA ALA A 66 8.81 16.51 9.94
C ALA A 66 8.13 17.33 11.03
N SER A 67 8.36 18.65 11.02
CA SER A 67 7.71 19.61 11.89
C SER A 67 6.63 20.38 11.13
N LEU A 68 5.44 20.52 11.70
CA LEU A 68 4.33 21.33 11.19
C LEU A 68 3.58 22.00 12.34
N ASP A 69 3.45 23.32 12.30
CA ASP A 69 2.72 24.09 13.32
C ASP A 69 3.14 23.75 14.78
N ASN A 70 4.46 23.65 15.03
CA ASN A 70 5.08 23.24 16.31
C ASN A 70 4.78 21.80 16.76
N LYS A 71 4.30 20.94 15.86
CA LYS A 71 4.08 19.51 16.11
C LYS A 71 5.08 18.69 15.33
N ILE A 72 5.54 17.61 15.94
CA ILE A 72 6.35 16.60 15.25
C ILE A 72 5.40 15.57 14.64
N LEU A 73 5.37 15.51 13.31
CA LEU A 73 4.63 14.50 12.56
C LEU A 73 5.53 13.33 12.21
N ARG A 74 4.98 12.12 12.21
CA ARG A 74 5.68 10.93 11.74
C ARG A 74 4.72 10.04 10.96
N ALA A 75 5.27 9.39 9.94
CA ALA A 75 4.59 8.32 9.20
C ALA A 75 5.53 7.14 9.01
N GLY A 76 4.99 5.92 9.09
CA GLY A 76 5.78 4.72 8.91
C GLY A 76 4.95 3.44 9.00
N ASN A 77 5.65 2.30 9.06
CA ASN A 77 5.06 0.98 9.23
C ASN A 77 4.91 0.62 10.73
N LEU A 78 4.38 -0.57 11.00
CA LEU A 78 4.18 -1.05 12.38
C LEU A 78 5.50 -1.12 13.17
N GLU A 79 6.56 -1.63 12.55
CA GLU A 79 7.88 -1.77 13.18
C GLU A 79 8.42 -0.41 13.66
N SER A 80 8.26 0.63 12.83
CA SER A 80 8.64 2.01 13.18
C SER A 80 7.84 2.54 14.37
N VAL A 81 6.55 2.23 14.43
CA VAL A 81 5.68 2.64 15.55
C VAL A 81 6.10 1.94 16.85
N GLU A 82 6.36 0.63 16.81
CA GLU A 82 6.81 -0.15 17.96
C GLU A 82 8.17 0.33 18.48
N GLU A 83 9.11 0.65 17.60
CA GLU A 83 10.39 1.24 17.95
C GLU A 83 10.21 2.59 18.65
N LEU A 84 9.39 3.49 18.13
CA LEU A 84 9.11 4.79 18.73
C LEU A 84 8.46 4.67 20.11
N ILE A 85 7.61 3.66 20.31
CA ILE A 85 7.02 3.36 21.63
C ILE A 85 8.09 2.86 22.60
N SER A 86 8.97 1.96 22.16
CA SER A 86 10.08 1.45 22.99
C SER A 86 11.05 2.54 23.41
N GLU A 87 11.23 3.56 22.57
CA GLU A 87 12.05 4.74 22.86
C GLU A 87 11.32 5.84 23.66
N ASN A 88 10.09 5.60 24.13
CA ASN A 88 9.22 6.57 24.82
C ASN A 88 8.93 7.85 24.01
N LYS A 89 9.04 7.79 22.69
CA LYS A 89 8.71 8.90 21.77
C LYS A 89 7.25 8.88 21.34
N LEU A 90 6.55 7.76 21.57
CA LEU A 90 5.15 7.56 21.19
C LEU A 90 4.42 6.79 22.29
N LYS A 91 3.17 7.16 22.59
CA LYS A 91 2.31 6.46 23.53
C LYS A 91 1.69 5.20 22.91
N ALA A 92 1.64 4.11 23.67
CA ALA A 92 1.04 2.85 23.22
C ALA A 92 -0.50 2.83 23.24
N GLY A 93 -1.17 3.87 23.71
CA GLY A 93 -2.60 3.87 24.02
C GLY A 93 -3.54 3.38 22.92
N ASN A 94 -3.21 3.67 21.65
CA ASN A 94 -4.01 3.26 20.49
C ASN A 94 -3.39 2.07 19.72
N LEU A 95 -2.28 1.48 20.18
CA LEU A 95 -1.51 0.52 19.41
C LEU A 95 -2.33 -0.72 19.02
N GLU A 96 -2.99 -1.36 19.97
CA GLU A 96 -3.77 -2.58 19.70
C GLU A 96 -4.91 -2.33 18.70
N ARG A 97 -5.57 -1.17 18.81
CA ARG A 97 -6.64 -0.80 17.88
C ARG A 97 -6.12 -0.59 16.46
N VAL A 98 -4.99 0.15 16.32
CA VAL A 98 -4.41 0.39 14.99
C VAL A 98 -3.83 -0.87 14.39
N LYS A 99 -3.24 -1.77 15.19
CA LYS A 99 -2.78 -3.08 14.72
C LYS A 99 -3.92 -3.88 14.09
N LYS A 100 -5.04 -4.02 14.81
CA LYS A 100 -6.20 -4.75 14.29
C LYS A 100 -6.69 -4.20 12.95
N ILE A 101 -6.81 -2.87 12.84
CA ILE A 101 -7.25 -2.21 11.58
C ILE A 101 -6.22 -2.44 10.46
N ALA A 102 -4.93 -2.36 10.78
CA ALA A 102 -3.88 -2.57 9.81
C ALA A 102 -3.81 -4.02 9.33
N ASP A 103 -4.00 -4.99 10.23
CA ASP A 103 -4.04 -6.41 9.87
C ASP A 103 -5.21 -6.72 8.94
N GLU A 104 -6.40 -6.16 9.21
CA GLU A 104 -7.57 -6.30 8.32
C GLU A 104 -7.30 -5.69 6.94
N ALA A 105 -6.64 -4.53 6.88
CA ALA A 105 -6.23 -3.91 5.63
C ALA A 105 -5.20 -4.77 4.88
N ALA A 106 -4.17 -5.26 5.58
CA ALA A 106 -3.13 -6.10 4.99
C ALA A 106 -3.68 -7.42 4.43
N LEU A 107 -4.62 -8.06 5.14
CA LEU A 107 -5.32 -9.26 4.65
C LEU A 107 -6.12 -8.99 3.36
N SER A 108 -6.50 -7.74 3.13
CA SER A 108 -7.18 -7.30 1.90
C SER A 108 -6.22 -6.83 0.80
N GLY A 109 -4.91 -7.07 0.95
CA GLY A 109 -3.89 -6.67 -0.03
C GLY A 109 -3.56 -5.17 -0.02
N LYS A 110 -3.89 -4.46 1.05
CA LYS A 110 -3.61 -3.03 1.22
C LYS A 110 -2.35 -2.83 2.07
N THR A 111 -1.67 -1.73 1.86
CA THR A 111 -0.51 -1.32 2.66
C THR A 111 -0.96 -0.27 3.68
N PRO A 112 -1.04 -0.60 4.98
CA PRO A 112 -1.36 0.35 6.02
C PRO A 112 -0.14 1.22 6.36
N MET A 113 -0.36 2.52 6.43
CA MET A 113 0.61 3.51 6.91
C MET A 113 0.09 4.14 8.20
N TYR A 114 0.95 4.18 9.22
CA TYR A 114 0.62 4.71 10.54
C TYR A 114 1.06 6.16 10.63
N PHE A 115 0.20 7.00 11.18
CA PHE A 115 0.48 8.42 11.36
C PHE A 115 0.42 8.80 12.84
N SER A 116 1.38 9.61 13.27
CA SER A 116 1.42 10.18 14.61
C SER A 116 1.67 11.69 14.57
N ALA A 117 1.17 12.38 15.59
CA ALA A 117 1.47 13.77 15.87
C ALA A 117 1.96 13.87 17.31
N ASP A 118 3.11 14.50 17.48
CA ASP A 118 3.85 14.55 18.75
C ASP A 118 4.08 13.12 19.30
N ASN A 119 3.45 12.76 20.41
CA ASN A 119 3.61 11.46 21.06
C ASN A 119 2.35 10.58 20.96
N GLU A 120 1.41 10.87 20.06
CA GLU A 120 0.15 10.14 19.92
C GLU A 120 -0.06 9.60 18.50
N ILE A 121 -0.53 8.36 18.37
CA ILE A 121 -0.99 7.80 17.11
C ILE A 121 -2.32 8.47 16.77
N ILE A 122 -2.39 9.14 15.63
CA ILE A 122 -3.57 9.88 15.18
C ILE A 122 -4.43 9.12 14.16
N GLY A 123 -3.88 8.09 13.53
CA GLY A 123 -4.64 7.27 12.60
C GLY A 123 -3.82 6.41 11.67
N ILE A 124 -4.55 5.71 10.77
CA ILE A 124 -4.00 4.89 9.70
C ILE A 124 -4.60 5.35 8.38
N ILE A 125 -3.78 5.34 7.34
CA ILE A 125 -4.21 5.46 5.95
C ILE A 125 -3.74 4.20 5.23
N ALA A 126 -4.66 3.46 4.63
CA ALA A 126 -4.33 2.30 3.82
C ALA A 126 -4.31 2.67 2.34
N VAL A 127 -3.27 2.22 1.66
CA VAL A 127 -3.04 2.42 0.22
C VAL A 127 -2.95 1.06 -0.44
N ALA A 128 -3.55 0.90 -1.63
CA ALA A 128 -3.40 -0.29 -2.43
C ALA A 128 -3.11 0.07 -3.89
N ASP A 129 -2.38 -0.81 -4.57
CA ASP A 129 -2.30 -0.73 -6.02
C ASP A 129 -3.69 -1.00 -6.60
N THR A 130 -4.24 -0.02 -7.28
CA THR A 130 -5.51 -0.22 -7.99
C THR A 130 -5.26 -0.96 -9.29
N ILE A 131 -6.07 -1.98 -9.51
CA ILE A 131 -6.08 -2.65 -10.81
C ILE A 131 -6.75 -1.70 -11.80
N LYS A 132 -6.01 -1.36 -12.85
CA LYS A 132 -6.58 -0.55 -13.94
C LYS A 132 -7.83 -1.21 -14.48
N GLU A 133 -8.85 -0.42 -14.76
CA GLU A 133 -10.10 -0.90 -15.33
C GLU A 133 -9.85 -1.66 -16.64
N ASP A 134 -8.93 -1.15 -17.48
CA ASP A 134 -8.43 -1.80 -18.68
C ASP A 134 -7.88 -3.23 -18.42
N SER A 135 -7.32 -3.50 -17.26
CA SER A 135 -6.79 -4.84 -16.90
C SER A 135 -7.92 -5.85 -16.73
N LYS A 136 -9.04 -5.44 -16.10
CA LYS A 136 -10.22 -6.30 -15.94
C LYS A 136 -10.85 -6.62 -17.30
N GLU A 137 -10.99 -5.59 -18.14
CA GLU A 137 -11.51 -5.75 -19.49
C GLU A 137 -10.60 -6.64 -20.35
N ALA A 138 -9.28 -6.45 -20.26
CA ALA A 138 -8.31 -7.28 -20.96
C ALA A 138 -8.38 -8.75 -20.52
N VAL A 139 -8.44 -9.01 -19.21
CA VAL A 139 -8.59 -10.38 -18.67
C VAL A 139 -9.89 -11.01 -19.16
N LYS A 140 -11.01 -10.27 -19.12
CA LYS A 140 -12.30 -10.73 -19.63
C LYS A 140 -12.22 -11.07 -21.11
N ALA A 141 -11.66 -10.19 -21.93
CA ALA A 141 -11.52 -10.40 -23.36
C ALA A 141 -10.62 -11.60 -23.71
N MET A 142 -9.55 -11.86 -22.94
CA MET A 142 -8.72 -13.05 -23.09
C MET A 142 -9.50 -14.32 -22.77
N ARG A 143 -10.28 -14.34 -21.69
CA ARG A 143 -11.14 -15.48 -21.30
C ARG A 143 -12.22 -15.77 -22.32
N GLU A 144 -12.85 -14.76 -22.88
CA GLU A 144 -13.87 -14.90 -23.97
C GLU A 144 -13.27 -15.52 -25.24
N LYS A 145 -11.96 -15.38 -25.45
CA LYS A 145 -11.20 -16.04 -26.52
C LYS A 145 -10.69 -17.44 -26.16
N GLY A 146 -11.09 -17.98 -25.00
CA GLY A 146 -10.70 -19.32 -24.55
C GLY A 146 -9.28 -19.39 -23.97
N LEU A 147 -8.66 -18.27 -23.65
CA LEU A 147 -7.34 -18.23 -23.01
C LEU A 147 -7.48 -18.37 -21.49
N SER A 148 -6.64 -19.20 -20.87
CA SER A 148 -6.45 -19.22 -19.42
C SER A 148 -5.52 -18.12 -19.00
N VAL A 149 -5.93 -17.33 -18.01
CA VAL A 149 -5.12 -16.21 -17.49
C VAL A 149 -4.63 -16.59 -16.10
N ILE A 150 -3.30 -16.62 -15.93
CA ILE A 150 -2.63 -16.99 -14.68
C ILE A 150 -1.85 -15.78 -14.17
N MET A 151 -2.04 -15.42 -12.91
CA MET A 151 -1.24 -14.40 -12.23
C MET A 151 0.01 -15.04 -11.62
N LEU A 152 1.20 -14.54 -12.00
CA LEU A 152 2.48 -14.95 -11.46
C LEU A 152 3.15 -13.79 -10.74
N THR A 153 3.28 -13.89 -9.40
CA THR A 153 3.76 -12.77 -8.57
C THR A 153 4.73 -13.22 -7.46
N GLY A 154 5.60 -12.32 -7.04
CA GLY A 154 6.44 -12.48 -5.85
C GLY A 154 5.72 -12.17 -4.55
N ASP A 155 4.52 -11.59 -4.59
CA ASP A 155 3.73 -11.25 -3.41
C ASP A 155 3.30 -12.51 -2.65
N ASN A 156 2.91 -12.35 -1.37
CA ASN A 156 2.36 -13.45 -0.59
C ASN A 156 1.00 -13.90 -1.15
N GLN A 157 0.60 -15.14 -0.78
CA GLN A 157 -0.61 -15.79 -1.31
C GLN A 157 -1.88 -14.96 -1.07
N ALA A 158 -2.04 -14.36 0.10
CA ALA A 158 -3.26 -13.61 0.45
C ALA A 158 -3.40 -12.33 -0.40
N THR A 159 -2.32 -11.57 -0.54
CA THR A 159 -2.26 -10.36 -1.38
C THR A 159 -2.53 -10.72 -2.85
N ALA A 160 -1.85 -11.77 -3.34
CA ALA A 160 -1.99 -12.20 -4.72
C ALA A 160 -3.43 -12.66 -5.05
N GLN A 161 -4.07 -13.38 -4.15
CA GLN A 161 -5.47 -13.81 -4.30
C GLN A 161 -6.44 -12.62 -4.31
N ALA A 162 -6.24 -11.64 -3.43
CA ALA A 162 -7.07 -10.42 -3.39
C ALA A 162 -6.98 -9.64 -4.70
N VAL A 163 -5.77 -9.47 -5.23
CA VAL A 163 -5.53 -8.79 -6.52
C VAL A 163 -6.14 -9.57 -7.68
N ALA A 164 -5.93 -10.89 -7.73
CA ALA A 164 -6.47 -11.75 -8.79
C ALA A 164 -8.00 -11.74 -8.82
N ALA A 165 -8.65 -11.82 -7.66
CA ALA A 165 -10.11 -11.75 -7.55
C ALA A 165 -10.65 -10.42 -8.10
N GLN A 166 -9.99 -9.31 -7.81
CA GLN A 166 -10.35 -8.00 -8.35
C GLN A 166 -10.15 -7.91 -9.88
N ALA A 167 -9.11 -8.57 -10.42
CA ALA A 167 -8.83 -8.60 -11.85
C ALA A 167 -9.68 -9.62 -12.63
N GLY A 168 -10.40 -10.50 -11.95
CA GLY A 168 -11.14 -11.61 -12.58
C GLY A 168 -10.24 -12.75 -13.02
N ILE A 169 -9.09 -12.96 -12.35
CA ILE A 169 -8.13 -14.04 -12.62
C ILE A 169 -8.41 -15.17 -11.62
N ASP A 170 -8.59 -16.41 -12.13
CA ASP A 170 -8.93 -17.56 -11.30
C ASP A 170 -7.70 -18.29 -10.74
N GLU A 171 -6.57 -18.25 -11.46
CA GLU A 171 -5.37 -19.00 -11.11
C GLU A 171 -4.22 -18.07 -10.71
N VAL A 172 -3.64 -18.33 -9.53
CA VAL A 172 -2.58 -17.53 -8.94
C VAL A 172 -1.40 -18.40 -8.52
N ILE A 173 -0.21 -18.02 -8.96
CA ILE A 173 1.06 -18.59 -8.50
C ILE A 173 1.80 -17.47 -7.76
N ALA A 174 1.72 -17.48 -6.43
CA ALA A 174 2.25 -16.47 -5.53
C ALA A 174 3.62 -16.88 -4.94
N GLY A 175 4.33 -15.92 -4.35
CA GLY A 175 5.60 -16.16 -3.65
C GLY A 175 6.74 -16.60 -4.57
N VAL A 176 6.70 -16.27 -5.85
CA VAL A 176 7.68 -16.72 -6.85
C VAL A 176 8.84 -15.74 -6.90
N LEU A 177 10.03 -16.24 -6.60
CA LEU A 177 11.27 -15.47 -6.78
C LEU A 177 11.51 -15.16 -8.27
N PRO A 178 12.17 -14.04 -8.60
CA PRO A 178 12.46 -13.68 -9.99
C PRO A 178 13.13 -14.81 -10.77
N THR A 179 14.06 -15.53 -10.13
CA THR A 179 14.79 -16.68 -10.71
C THR A 179 13.92 -17.92 -10.95
N GLN A 180 12.76 -18.00 -10.32
CA GLN A 180 11.84 -19.15 -10.42
C GLN A 180 10.70 -18.94 -11.43
N LYS A 181 10.52 -17.69 -11.91
CA LYS A 181 9.44 -17.38 -12.85
C LYS A 181 9.57 -18.17 -14.14
N GLU A 182 10.80 -18.25 -14.69
CA GLU A 182 11.09 -19.02 -15.89
C GLU A 182 10.78 -20.52 -15.74
N GLU A 183 11.13 -21.11 -14.58
CA GLU A 183 10.85 -22.52 -14.31
C GLU A 183 9.34 -22.81 -14.29
N LYS A 184 8.53 -21.91 -13.71
CA LYS A 184 7.08 -22.05 -13.67
C LYS A 184 6.45 -22.00 -15.06
N VAL A 185 6.91 -21.05 -15.90
CA VAL A 185 6.49 -20.94 -17.30
C VAL A 185 6.90 -22.20 -18.09
N SER A 186 8.14 -22.65 -17.92
CA SER A 186 8.65 -23.86 -18.60
C SER A 186 7.83 -25.11 -18.24
N ARG A 187 7.42 -25.27 -17.00
CA ARG A 187 6.55 -26.37 -16.57
C ARG A 187 5.19 -26.34 -17.28
N LEU A 188 4.58 -25.18 -17.41
CA LEU A 188 3.30 -25.03 -18.14
C LEU A 188 3.48 -25.40 -19.62
N MET A 189 4.59 -25.02 -20.24
CA MET A 189 4.89 -25.40 -21.64
C MET A 189 5.12 -26.90 -21.81
N GLN A 190 5.78 -27.55 -20.84
CA GLN A 190 6.02 -29.01 -20.85
C GLN A 190 4.74 -29.84 -20.76
N THR A 191 3.67 -29.27 -20.19
CA THR A 191 2.33 -29.91 -20.16
C THR A 191 1.53 -29.70 -21.46
N GLY A 192 2.17 -29.15 -22.50
CA GLY A 192 1.56 -28.99 -23.82
C GLY A 192 0.84 -27.66 -24.04
N HIS A 193 0.88 -26.74 -23.06
CA HIS A 193 0.28 -25.43 -23.21
C HIS A 193 1.16 -24.47 -24.04
N LYS A 194 0.53 -23.62 -24.85
CA LYS A 194 1.20 -22.47 -25.46
C LYS A 194 1.09 -21.31 -24.49
N VAL A 195 2.22 -20.84 -23.97
CA VAL A 195 2.29 -19.82 -22.94
C VAL A 195 2.80 -18.50 -23.52
N ALA A 196 2.09 -17.40 -23.24
CA ALA A 196 2.56 -16.04 -23.45
C ALA A 196 2.76 -15.38 -22.06
N MET A 197 3.92 -14.81 -21.81
CA MET A 197 4.21 -14.05 -20.60
C MET A 197 4.10 -12.55 -20.92
N VAL A 198 3.32 -11.84 -20.09
CA VAL A 198 3.15 -10.38 -20.17
C VAL A 198 3.69 -9.75 -18.89
N GLY A 199 4.55 -8.76 -19.02
CA GLY A 199 5.16 -8.02 -17.91
C GLY A 199 5.61 -6.64 -18.37
N ASP A 200 6.11 -5.86 -17.42
CA ASP A 200 6.57 -4.47 -17.62
C ASP A 200 8.01 -4.36 -18.18
N GLY A 201 8.57 -5.46 -18.67
CA GLY A 201 9.81 -5.47 -19.45
C GLY A 201 11.12 -5.52 -18.66
N ILE A 202 11.07 -5.66 -17.33
CA ILE A 202 12.26 -5.78 -16.46
C ILE A 202 12.19 -7.10 -15.66
N ASN A 203 11.88 -8.18 -16.34
CA ASN A 203 11.89 -9.52 -15.72
C ASN A 203 12.91 -10.42 -16.41
#